data_cb59248045e2e757d4e2725199711697
#
_entry.id   cb59248045e2e757d4e2725199711697
#
_cell.length_a   1.000
_cell.length_b   1.000
_cell.length_c   1.000
_cell.angle_alpha   90.00
_cell.angle_beta   90.00
_cell.angle_gamma   90.00
#
_symmetry.space_group_name_H-M   'P 1'
#
loop_
_entity.id
_entity.type
_entity.pdbx_description
1 polymer ?
#
loop_
_entity_poly.entity_id
_entity_poly.type
_entity_poly.pdbx_seq_one_letter_code
_entity_poly.pdbx_strand_id
1 'polypeptide(L)'
;MRILHTMLRVGDLDKSIDFYVNRLGMTLLRKKDYPHGKFTLAFVGYGSEKENTVIELTYNWDKKSEDYELGDKYGHIAIGVKDIHFICQGLEKNGCKVTTKPKTMKNSTTVLAFIEDPDGYKIELIERD
;
A
#
# COMPACT_ATOMS: atom_id res chain seq x y z
N MET A 1 0.82 -12.43 21.06
CA MET A 1 1.61 -11.69 20.04
C MET A 1 0.78 -11.51 18.79
N ARG A 2 0.97 -10.38 18.07
CA ARG A 2 0.36 -10.15 16.76
C ARG A 2 1.23 -9.16 15.97
N ILE A 3 1.09 -9.15 14.66
CA ILE A 3 1.80 -8.18 13.82
C ILE A 3 1.10 -6.84 13.97
N LEU A 4 1.84 -5.80 14.38
CA LEU A 4 1.29 -4.46 14.58
C LEU A 4 1.23 -3.68 13.26
N HIS A 5 2.34 -3.65 12.54
CA HIS A 5 2.41 -2.93 11.28
C HIS A 5 3.55 -3.42 10.39
N THR A 6 3.45 -3.09 9.12
CA THR A 6 4.55 -3.17 8.16
C THR A 6 4.95 -1.73 7.84
N MET A 7 6.25 -1.42 7.91
CA MET A 7 6.74 -0.07 7.62
C MET A 7 7.29 0.01 6.20
N LEU A 8 6.88 1.06 5.50
CA LEU A 8 7.36 1.39 4.16
C LEU A 8 7.95 2.79 4.16
N ARG A 9 9.13 2.95 3.56
CA ARG A 9 9.72 4.27 3.35
C ARG A 9 9.17 4.86 2.06
N VAL A 10 8.72 6.12 2.13
CA VAL A 10 8.06 6.79 1.00
C VAL A 10 8.79 8.09 0.66
N GLY A 11 8.76 8.47 -0.61
CA GLY A 11 9.41 9.69 -1.07
C GLY A 11 8.52 10.92 -1.06
N ASP A 12 7.20 10.71 -1.13
CA ASP A 12 6.19 11.78 -1.11
C ASP A 12 5.02 11.31 -0.26
N LEU A 13 4.98 11.77 0.99
CA LEU A 13 3.99 11.28 1.95
C LEU A 13 2.55 11.58 1.55
N ASP A 14 2.29 12.79 1.03
CA ASP A 14 0.93 13.17 0.63
C ASP A 14 0.43 12.29 -0.52
N LYS A 15 1.30 11.99 -1.46
CA LYS A 15 0.98 11.10 -2.58
C LYS A 15 0.69 9.68 -2.11
N SER A 16 1.48 9.19 -1.16
CA SER A 16 1.28 7.86 -0.60
C SER A 16 -0.01 7.78 0.21
N ILE A 17 -0.30 8.79 1.04
CA ILE A 17 -1.55 8.86 1.80
C ILE A 17 -2.74 8.87 0.84
N ASP A 18 -2.68 9.69 -0.22
CA ASP A 18 -3.75 9.76 -1.23
C ASP A 18 -3.99 8.38 -1.86
N PHE A 19 -2.91 7.66 -2.18
CA PHE A 19 -3.01 6.34 -2.78
C PHE A 19 -3.71 5.34 -1.83
N TYR A 20 -3.20 5.21 -0.62
CA TYR A 20 -3.74 4.22 0.33
C TYR A 20 -5.15 4.57 0.81
N VAL A 21 -5.43 5.85 1.01
CA VAL A 21 -6.74 6.30 1.50
C VAL A 21 -7.75 6.42 0.36
N ASN A 22 -7.44 7.20 -0.68
CA ASN A 22 -8.43 7.50 -1.71
C ASN A 22 -8.52 6.43 -2.80
N ARG A 23 -7.44 5.70 -3.08
CA ARG A 23 -7.46 4.65 -4.10
C ARG A 23 -7.76 3.27 -3.53
N LEU A 24 -7.22 2.96 -2.34
CA LEU A 24 -7.40 1.65 -1.72
C LEU A 24 -8.39 1.63 -0.56
N GLY A 25 -9.00 2.76 -0.23
CA GLY A 25 -10.08 2.83 0.76
C GLY A 25 -9.65 2.68 2.21
N MET A 26 -8.36 2.87 2.52
CA MET A 26 -7.90 2.87 3.90
C MET A 26 -8.28 4.15 4.63
N THR A 27 -8.15 4.14 5.94
CA THR A 27 -8.30 5.32 6.79
C THR A 27 -6.91 5.79 7.22
N LEU A 28 -6.68 7.10 7.16
CA LEU A 28 -5.52 7.70 7.81
C LEU A 28 -5.80 7.73 9.31
N LEU A 29 -5.13 6.85 10.06
CA LEU A 29 -5.40 6.64 11.49
C LEU A 29 -4.73 7.68 12.36
N ARG A 30 -3.49 8.04 12.03
CA ARG A 30 -2.73 9.09 12.71
C ARG A 30 -1.54 9.51 11.88
N LYS A 31 -1.08 10.72 12.13
CA LYS A 31 0.09 11.30 11.46
C LYS A 31 0.82 12.18 12.46
N LYS A 32 2.14 12.07 12.52
CA LYS A 32 2.95 12.85 13.46
C LYS A 32 4.32 13.17 12.89
N ASP A 33 4.74 14.43 13.12
CA ASP A 33 6.09 14.90 12.78
C ASP A 33 7.04 14.66 13.94
N TYR A 34 8.27 14.30 13.60
CA TYR A 34 9.37 14.12 14.57
C TYR A 34 10.55 15.01 14.13
N PRO A 35 10.52 16.31 14.48
CA PRO A 35 11.51 17.26 13.97
C PRO A 35 12.96 16.93 14.35
N HIS A 36 13.19 16.36 15.54
CA HIS A 36 14.53 15.98 15.97
C HIS A 36 15.14 14.88 15.10
N GLY A 37 14.30 13.97 14.59
CA GLY A 37 14.72 12.92 13.68
C GLY A 37 14.53 13.27 12.23
N LYS A 38 13.91 14.39 11.92
CA LYS A 38 13.59 14.85 10.57
C LYS A 38 12.80 13.80 9.78
N PHE A 39 11.73 13.30 10.38
CA PHE A 39 10.83 12.38 9.71
C PHE A 39 9.38 12.58 10.17
N THR A 40 8.47 12.11 9.34
CA THR A 40 7.04 12.08 9.62
C THR A 40 6.54 10.66 9.47
N LEU A 41 5.68 10.23 10.38
CA LEU A 41 5.01 8.93 10.31
C LEU A 41 3.53 9.14 10.02
N ALA A 42 2.98 8.30 9.14
CA ALA A 42 1.54 8.22 8.92
C ALA A 42 1.13 6.74 8.95
N PHE A 43 0.06 6.44 9.67
CA PHE A 43 -0.47 5.09 9.78
C PHE A 43 -1.77 5.00 9.01
N VAL A 44 -1.84 4.06 8.08
CA VAL A 44 -3.02 3.83 7.26
C VAL A 44 -3.46 2.37 7.38
N GLY A 45 -4.75 2.11 7.30
CA GLY A 45 -5.24 0.74 7.41
C GLY A 45 -6.75 0.65 7.35
N TYR A 46 -7.24 -0.56 7.50
CA TYR A 46 -8.66 -0.87 7.53
C TYR A 46 -9.06 -1.15 8.97
N GLY A 47 -9.75 -0.19 9.60
CA GLY A 47 -10.15 -0.30 10.98
C GLY A 47 -9.10 0.26 11.96
N SER A 48 -9.28 0.01 13.25
CA SER A 48 -8.41 0.56 14.29
C SER A 48 -7.08 -0.18 14.40
N GLU A 49 -6.03 0.53 14.81
CA GLU A 49 -4.72 -0.10 15.11
C GLU A 49 -4.80 -1.10 16.25
N LYS A 50 -5.75 -0.91 17.14
CA LYS A 50 -5.92 -1.79 18.30
C LYS A 50 -6.23 -3.23 17.88
N GLU A 51 -6.99 -3.39 16.80
CA GLU A 51 -7.51 -4.70 16.39
C GLU A 51 -6.99 -5.17 15.04
N ASN A 52 -6.33 -4.29 14.28
CA ASN A 52 -5.91 -4.58 12.92
C ASN A 52 -4.43 -4.30 12.72
N THR A 53 -3.80 -5.09 11.85
CA THR A 53 -2.46 -4.80 11.36
C THR A 53 -2.57 -3.66 10.35
N VAL A 54 -1.69 -2.67 10.46
CA VAL A 54 -1.74 -1.46 9.62
C VAL A 54 -0.43 -1.26 8.87
N ILE A 55 -0.37 -0.26 8.03
CA ILE A 55 0.86 0.13 7.32
C ILE A 55 1.36 1.43 7.94
N GLU A 56 2.66 1.46 8.29
CA GLU A 56 3.34 2.66 8.73
C GLU A 56 4.10 3.24 7.55
N LEU A 57 3.71 4.43 7.12
CA LEU A 57 4.41 5.17 6.08
C LEU A 57 5.42 6.09 6.75
N THR A 58 6.70 5.91 6.43
CA THR A 58 7.79 6.71 6.98
C THR A 58 8.34 7.63 5.89
N TYR A 59 8.20 8.93 6.11
CA TYR A 59 8.79 9.93 5.24
C TYR A 59 9.98 10.58 5.95
N ASN A 60 11.18 10.34 5.43
CA ASN A 60 12.41 11.01 5.88
C ASN A 60 12.56 12.31 5.09
N TRP A 61 12.59 13.45 5.75
CA TRP A 61 12.46 14.77 5.13
C TRP A 61 13.49 15.08 4.04
N ASP A 62 14.71 14.55 4.17
CA ASP A 62 15.80 14.81 3.23
C ASP A 62 15.94 13.73 2.14
N LYS A 63 14.96 12.82 2.05
CA LYS A 63 15.00 11.67 1.12
C LYS A 63 13.87 11.73 0.11
N LYS A 64 14.18 11.30 -1.11
CA LYS A 64 13.22 11.10 -2.20
C LYS A 64 13.08 9.60 -2.47
N SER A 65 12.06 9.22 -3.24
CA SER A 65 11.83 7.82 -3.59
C SER A 65 13.05 7.18 -4.24
N GLU A 66 13.71 7.87 -5.15
CA GLU A 66 14.89 7.38 -5.86
C GLU A 66 16.12 7.19 -4.98
N ASP A 67 16.12 7.70 -3.74
CA ASP A 67 17.20 7.46 -2.77
C ASP A 67 17.12 6.08 -2.12
N TYR A 68 16.05 5.33 -2.38
CA TYR A 68 15.84 4.00 -1.84
C TYR A 68 15.86 2.95 -2.94
N GLU A 69 16.39 1.78 -2.62
CA GLU A 69 16.33 0.63 -3.51
C GLU A 69 15.33 -0.38 -2.98
N LEU A 70 14.43 -0.86 -3.84
CA LEU A 70 13.49 -1.91 -3.47
C LEU A 70 14.19 -3.26 -3.30
N GLY A 71 15.17 -3.55 -4.16
CA GLY A 71 15.92 -4.80 -4.11
C GLY A 71 15.06 -6.01 -4.47
N ASP A 72 15.59 -7.19 -4.19
CA ASP A 72 14.96 -8.47 -4.54
C ASP A 72 14.29 -9.19 -3.36
N LYS A 73 14.57 -8.76 -2.14
CA LYS A 73 14.09 -9.48 -0.95
C LYS A 73 12.65 -9.16 -0.59
N TYR A 74 12.23 -7.93 -0.84
CA TYR A 74 10.85 -7.55 -0.58
C TYR A 74 9.95 -8.18 -1.64
N GLY A 75 8.88 -8.84 -1.21
CA GLY A 75 7.87 -9.37 -2.10
C GLY A 75 6.72 -8.37 -2.28
N HIS A 76 5.65 -8.57 -1.54
CA HIS A 76 4.46 -7.74 -1.64
C HIS A 76 3.63 -7.81 -0.37
N ILE A 77 2.69 -6.88 -0.24
CA ILE A 77 1.61 -6.92 0.75
C ILE A 77 0.37 -7.37 -0.02
N ALA A 78 -0.42 -8.29 0.54
CA ALA A 78 -1.65 -8.73 -0.08
C ALA A 78 -2.85 -8.07 0.58
N ILE A 79 -3.81 -7.64 -0.23
CA ILE A 79 -5.05 -7.01 0.22
C ILE A 79 -6.22 -7.79 -0.36
N GLY A 80 -7.14 -8.23 0.51
CA GLY A 80 -8.38 -8.84 0.08
C GLY A 80 -9.36 -7.78 -0.42
N VAL A 81 -9.93 -7.97 -1.59
CA VAL A 81 -10.84 -6.99 -2.21
C VAL A 81 -12.09 -7.69 -2.73
N LYS A 82 -13.18 -6.94 -2.83
CA LYS A 82 -14.37 -7.34 -3.59
C LYS A 82 -14.32 -6.66 -4.95
N ASP A 83 -14.90 -7.30 -5.96
CA ASP A 83 -14.97 -6.72 -7.31
C ASP A 83 -13.62 -6.27 -7.86
N ILE A 84 -12.67 -7.21 -7.90
CA ILE A 84 -11.28 -6.93 -8.30
C ILE A 84 -11.18 -6.26 -9.68
N HIS A 85 -12.03 -6.64 -10.63
CA HIS A 85 -12.05 -6.03 -11.96
C HIS A 85 -12.42 -4.56 -11.90
N PHE A 86 -13.45 -4.21 -11.12
CA PHE A 86 -13.90 -2.84 -10.94
C PHE A 86 -12.81 -1.98 -10.27
N ILE A 87 -12.18 -2.53 -9.22
CA ILE A 87 -11.10 -1.83 -8.51
C ILE A 87 -9.91 -1.56 -9.42
N CYS A 88 -9.47 -2.56 -10.19
CA CYS A 88 -8.33 -2.38 -11.10
C CYS A 88 -8.65 -1.38 -12.21
N GLN A 89 -9.86 -1.37 -12.75
CA GLN A 89 -10.27 -0.37 -13.73
C GLN A 89 -10.22 1.04 -13.14
N GLY A 90 -10.71 1.21 -11.90
CA GLY A 90 -10.67 2.49 -11.21
C GLY A 90 -9.26 2.98 -10.96
N LEU A 91 -8.36 2.07 -10.58
CA LEU A 91 -6.95 2.39 -10.36
C LEU A 91 -6.30 2.86 -11.68
N GLU A 92 -6.51 2.16 -12.77
CA GLU A 92 -5.96 2.53 -14.07
C GLU A 92 -6.48 3.90 -14.53
N LYS A 93 -7.78 4.18 -14.35
CA LYS A 93 -8.38 5.48 -14.69
C LYS A 93 -7.74 6.64 -13.92
N ASN A 94 -7.24 6.38 -12.72
CA ASN A 94 -6.62 7.37 -11.87
C ASN A 94 -5.09 7.39 -11.99
N GLY A 95 -4.55 6.76 -13.02
CA GLY A 95 -3.12 6.77 -13.31
C GLY A 95 -2.27 5.86 -12.44
N CYS A 96 -2.90 4.95 -11.68
CA CYS A 96 -2.17 3.98 -10.87
C CYS A 96 -1.70 2.82 -11.74
N LYS A 97 -0.55 2.24 -11.37
CA LYS A 97 0.01 1.10 -12.12
C LYS A 97 -0.64 -0.22 -11.73
N VAL A 98 -1.28 -0.86 -12.70
CA VAL A 98 -1.73 -2.24 -12.60
C VAL A 98 -0.75 -3.08 -13.43
N THR A 99 0.18 -3.75 -12.74
CA THR A 99 1.26 -4.49 -13.40
C THR A 99 0.85 -5.87 -13.86
N THR A 100 -0.14 -6.46 -13.19
CA THR A 100 -0.78 -7.71 -13.63
C THR A 100 -2.28 -7.52 -13.50
N LYS A 101 -2.98 -7.57 -14.64
CA LYS A 101 -4.45 -7.44 -14.65
C LYS A 101 -5.09 -8.66 -13.98
N PRO A 102 -6.33 -8.49 -13.46
CA PRO A 102 -7.02 -9.61 -12.81
C PRO A 102 -7.00 -10.87 -13.66
N LYS A 103 -6.56 -11.95 -13.05
CA LYS A 103 -6.50 -13.26 -13.69
C LYS A 103 -6.73 -14.35 -12.66
N THR A 104 -7.24 -15.47 -13.12
CA THR A 104 -7.39 -16.65 -12.27
C THR A 104 -6.05 -17.35 -12.12
N MET A 105 -5.70 -17.65 -10.87
CA MET A 105 -4.49 -18.40 -10.57
C MET A 105 -4.57 -19.81 -11.15
N LYS A 106 -3.45 -20.30 -11.72
CA LYS A 106 -3.38 -21.64 -12.32
C LYS A 106 -3.76 -22.71 -11.30
N ASN A 107 -4.60 -23.66 -11.69
CA ASN A 107 -5.08 -24.76 -10.87
C ASN A 107 -5.84 -24.30 -9.62
N SER A 108 -6.53 -23.16 -9.70
CA SER A 108 -7.27 -22.57 -8.59
C SER A 108 -8.46 -21.78 -9.12
N THR A 109 -9.35 -21.37 -8.22
CA THR A 109 -10.44 -20.43 -8.53
C THR A 109 -10.10 -19.01 -8.03
N THR A 110 -8.95 -18.83 -7.41
CA THR A 110 -8.52 -17.53 -6.88
C THR A 110 -8.23 -16.56 -8.00
N VAL A 111 -8.86 -15.38 -7.95
CA VAL A 111 -8.59 -14.27 -8.87
C VAL A 111 -7.70 -13.28 -8.16
N LEU A 112 -6.61 -12.89 -8.82
CA LEU A 112 -5.64 -11.97 -8.27
C LEU A 112 -5.17 -10.95 -9.30
N ALA A 113 -4.60 -9.86 -8.81
CA ALA A 113 -3.97 -8.83 -9.62
C ALA A 113 -2.77 -8.27 -8.85
N PHE A 114 -1.85 -7.62 -9.56
CA PHE A 114 -0.75 -6.90 -8.92
C PHE A 114 -0.78 -5.44 -9.34
N ILE A 115 -0.55 -4.58 -8.36
CA ILE A 115 -0.47 -3.14 -8.54
C ILE A 115 0.81 -2.63 -7.88
N GLU A 116 1.17 -1.38 -8.16
CA GLU A 116 2.28 -0.71 -7.47
C GLU A 116 1.79 0.57 -6.82
N ASP A 117 2.33 0.86 -5.63
CA ASP A 117 2.09 2.13 -4.99
C ASP A 117 2.98 3.23 -5.61
N PRO A 118 2.88 4.50 -5.16
CA PRO A 118 3.68 5.59 -5.75
C PRO A 118 5.19 5.39 -5.70
N ASP A 119 5.70 4.60 -4.77
CA ASP A 119 7.13 4.31 -4.63
C ASP A 119 7.55 3.01 -5.32
N GLY A 120 6.61 2.30 -5.94
CA GLY A 120 6.89 1.05 -6.62
C GLY A 120 6.75 -0.19 -5.75
N TYR A 121 6.27 -0.07 -4.52
CA TYR A 121 6.00 -1.24 -3.69
C TYR A 121 4.86 -2.06 -4.30
N LYS A 122 5.11 -3.35 -4.48
CA LYS A 122 4.11 -4.26 -5.03
C LYS A 122 3.03 -4.59 -4.03
N ILE A 123 1.80 -4.59 -4.50
CA ILE A 123 0.62 -4.99 -3.74
C ILE A 123 -0.12 -6.03 -4.55
N GLU A 124 -0.41 -7.17 -3.92
CA GLU A 124 -1.26 -8.19 -4.50
C GLU A 124 -2.69 -7.93 -4.08
N LEU A 125 -3.60 -7.85 -5.05
CA LEU A 125 -5.03 -7.81 -4.76
C LEU A 125 -5.57 -9.21 -4.96
N ILE A 126 -6.31 -9.71 -3.96
CA ILE A 126 -6.88 -11.05 -3.99
C ILE A 126 -8.39 -10.92 -3.79
N GLU A 127 -9.16 -11.45 -4.72
CA GLU A 127 -10.62 -11.36 -4.61
C GLU A 127 -11.12 -12.19 -3.44
N ARG A 128 -11.95 -11.58 -2.61
CA ARG A 128 -12.60 -12.20 -1.45
C ARG A 128 -14.06 -11.77 -1.39
N ASP A 129 -14.89 -12.62 -0.81
CA ASP A 129 -16.32 -12.35 -0.62
C ASP A 129 -16.59 -11.23 0.38
#